data_4ed13ebf6ebac396ca3e0807f4da44b8
#
_entry.id   4ed13ebf6ebac396ca3e0807f4da44b8
#
_cell.length_a   1.000
_cell.length_b   1.000
_cell.length_c   1.000
_cell.angle_alpha   90.00
_cell.angle_beta   90.00
_cell.angle_gamma   90.00
#
_symmetry.space_group_name_H-M   'P 1'
#
loop_
_entity.id
_entity.type
_entity.pdbx_description
1 polymer ?
#
loop_
_entity_poly.entity_id
_entity_poly.type
_entity_poly.pdbx_seq_one_letter_code
_entity_poly.pdbx_strand_id
1 'polypeptide(L)'
;MSSILLLLQRVHQNVHQTVHTLTPKKYSEPRIYTGGVDITLWNQLSKEEQNTALSKDWYIYYKFIDGTTGKLKRMPNIKGGANRFKTKKERLIIFNQLRDSLEYLLEKGLNPYTDPDLTLLEDDKPANNATPVIV
;
A
#
# COMPACT_ATOMS: atom_id res chain seq x y z
N MET A 1 -7.18 -12.53 -11.15
CA MET A 1 -7.72 -12.72 -10.82
C MET A 1 -8.32 -12.82 -10.32
N SER A 2 -8.62 -12.75 -10.28
CA SER A 2 -9.04 -13.00 -9.49
C SER A 2 -9.85 -13.95 -9.44
N SER A 3 -9.62 -14.85 -8.74
CA SER A 3 -10.41 -15.92 -8.64
C SER A 3 -11.73 -15.60 -8.14
N ILE A 4 -11.89 -14.54 -7.50
CA ILE A 4 -13.14 -14.15 -7.02
C ILE A 4 -14.05 -13.88 -8.15
N LEU A 5 -13.57 -13.29 -9.18
CA LEU A 5 -14.38 -13.03 -10.24
C LEU A 5 -14.83 -14.26 -10.89
N LEU A 6 -13.98 -15.20 -11.00
CA LEU A 6 -14.33 -16.41 -11.56
C LEU A 6 -15.37 -17.06 -10.78
N LEU A 7 -15.25 -17.02 -9.53
CA LEU A 7 -16.18 -17.61 -8.70
C LEU A 7 -17.48 -17.02 -8.88
N LEU A 8 -17.55 -15.73 -8.91
CA LEU A 8 -18.79 -15.10 -9.05
C LEU A 8 -19.39 -15.43 -10.33
N GLN A 9 -18.65 -15.65 -11.33
CA GLN A 9 -19.19 -15.97 -12.51
C GLN A 9 -19.72 -17.27 -12.53
N ARG A 10 -19.15 -18.19 -11.87
CA ARG A 10 -19.64 -19.43 -11.84
C ARG A 10 -20.75 -19.47 -11.04
N VAL A 11 -20.78 -18.78 -10.06
CA VAL A 11 -21.75 -18.83 -9.20
C VAL A 11 -22.89 -18.29 -9.72
N HIS A 12 -22.84 -17.47 -10.53
CA HIS A 12 -23.90 -16.95 -11.03
C HIS A 12 -24.45 -17.88 -11.67
N GLN A 13 -23.85 -18.71 -11.84
CA GLN A 13 -24.22 -19.66 -12.35
C GLN A 13 -24.30 -20.49 -11.36
N ASN A 14 -24.14 -20.41 -10.50
CA ASN A 14 -24.16 -21.10 -9.44
C ASN A 14 -24.31 -20.45 -8.37
N VAL A 15 -24.18 -19.70 -8.34
CA VAL A 15 -23.80 -19.14 -7.53
C VAL A 15 -23.92 -18.76 -7.02
N HIS A 16 -24.11 -18.57 -6.71
CA HIS A 16 -23.68 -18.07 -6.16
C HIS A 16 -23.45 -18.10 -5.57
N GLN A 17 -23.72 -18.54 -5.44
CA GLN A 17 -23.06 -18.63 -4.85
C GLN A 17 -22.66 -18.27 -4.34
N THR A 18 -22.69 -18.41 -3.99
CA THR A 18 -22.05 -18.09 -3.37
C THR A 18 -21.74 -17.60 -2.79
N VAL A 19 -21.81 -17.61 -2.37
CA VAL A 19 -21.30 -17.27 -1.88
C VAL A 19 -20.84 -16.82 -1.36
N HIS A 20 -20.73 -16.76 -0.99
CA HIS A 20 -20.08 -16.52 -0.57
C HIS A 20 -19.64 -16.20 0.31
N THR A 21 -19.94 -16.41 0.81
CA THR A 21 -19.40 -16.60 1.77
C THR A 21 -18.13 -16.13 1.68
N LEU A 22 -17.85 -15.13 2.02
CA LEU A 22 -16.69 -14.61 1.93
C LEU A 22 -15.92 -14.61 3.11
N THR A 23 -14.69 -14.98 3.09
CA THR A 23 -13.80 -14.88 4.21
C THR A 23 -13.38 -13.45 4.25
N PRO A 24 -13.45 -12.79 5.36
CA PRO A 24 -13.02 -11.41 5.44
C PRO A 24 -11.54 -11.32 5.14
N LYS A 25 -11.13 -10.28 4.48
CA LYS A 25 -9.74 -10.10 4.19
C LYS A 25 -8.99 -9.81 5.46
N LYS A 26 -7.74 -10.23 5.51
CA LYS A 26 -6.90 -10.01 6.66
C LYS A 26 -6.20 -8.68 6.63
N TYR A 27 -6.38 -7.90 5.58
CA TYR A 27 -5.70 -6.62 5.46
C TYR A 27 -6.57 -5.65 4.66
N SER A 28 -6.30 -4.37 4.83
CA SER A 28 -6.96 -3.37 4.02
C SER A 28 -6.08 -3.06 2.82
N GLU A 29 -6.66 -2.55 1.77
CA GLU A 29 -5.92 -2.23 0.58
C GLU A 29 -4.90 -1.14 0.89
N PRO A 30 -3.63 -1.33 0.55
CA PRO A 30 -2.63 -0.28 0.79
C PRO A 30 -2.94 0.98 0.00
N ARG A 31 -2.80 2.11 0.64
CA ARG A 31 -3.06 3.40 0.01
C ARG A 31 -1.89 4.34 0.23
N ILE A 32 -1.79 5.34 -0.62
CA ILE A 32 -0.69 6.30 -0.53
C ILE A 32 -1.21 7.62 0.01
N TYR A 33 -0.57 8.12 1.07
CA TYR A 33 -0.87 9.44 1.59
C TYR A 33 0.02 10.42 0.82
N THR A 34 -0.59 11.41 0.17
CA THR A 34 0.11 12.30 -0.72
C THR A 34 0.10 13.73 -0.23
N GLY A 35 0.43 13.91 1.03
CA GLY A 35 0.61 15.25 1.56
C GLY A 35 -0.67 15.97 1.88
N GLY A 36 -1.79 15.24 1.92
CA GLY A 36 -3.06 15.85 2.27
C GLY A 36 -3.81 16.45 1.10
N VAL A 37 -3.35 16.23 -0.14
CA VAL A 37 -4.04 16.74 -1.32
C VAL A 37 -4.47 15.59 -2.22
N ASP A 38 -5.45 15.87 -3.05
CA ASP A 38 -5.92 14.87 -4.02
C ASP A 38 -4.95 14.90 -5.19
N ILE A 39 -4.19 13.84 -5.35
CA ILE A 39 -3.14 13.80 -6.35
C ILE A 39 -3.69 13.90 -7.77
N THR A 40 -4.93 13.51 -7.98
CA THR A 40 -5.51 13.57 -9.31
C THR A 40 -5.79 15.03 -9.71
N LEU A 41 -5.79 15.93 -8.75
CA LEU A 41 -6.02 17.33 -9.01
C LEU A 41 -4.74 18.15 -8.94
N TRP A 42 -3.60 17.46 -8.94
CA TRP A 42 -2.31 18.12 -8.72
C TRP A 42 -2.10 19.33 -9.61
N ASN A 43 -2.42 19.19 -10.89
CA ASN A 43 -2.16 20.27 -11.82
C ASN A 43 -3.08 21.48 -11.61
N GLN A 44 -4.13 21.30 -10.81
CA GLN A 44 -5.02 22.40 -10.52
C GLN A 44 -4.63 23.12 -9.24
N LEU A 45 -3.65 22.59 -8.52
CA LEU A 45 -3.19 23.21 -7.28
C LEU A 45 -2.24 24.35 -7.59
N SER A 46 -2.21 25.36 -6.73
CA SER A 46 -1.25 26.44 -6.90
C SER A 46 0.13 25.91 -6.60
N LYS A 47 1.14 26.64 -7.03
CA LYS A 47 2.50 26.23 -6.77
C LYS A 47 2.74 26.16 -5.27
N GLU A 48 2.17 27.06 -4.53
CA GLU A 48 2.34 27.06 -3.10
C GLU A 48 1.70 25.82 -2.47
N GLU A 49 0.52 25.45 -2.95
CA GLU A 49 -0.13 24.26 -2.43
C GLU A 49 0.67 23.02 -2.77
N GLN A 50 1.22 22.97 -3.96
CA GLN A 50 2.05 21.84 -4.35
C GLN A 50 3.29 21.75 -3.46
N ASN A 51 3.92 22.86 -3.22
CA ASN A 51 5.13 22.87 -2.39
C ASN A 51 4.83 22.49 -0.96
N THR A 52 3.68 22.90 -0.45
CA THR A 52 3.29 22.53 0.91
C THR A 52 3.08 21.02 1.00
N ALA A 53 2.43 20.45 0.00
CA ALA A 53 2.21 19.00 0.02
C ALA A 53 3.55 18.26 -0.06
N LEU A 54 4.49 18.76 -0.87
CA LEU A 54 5.78 18.09 -0.99
C LEU A 54 6.67 18.30 0.24
N SER A 55 6.34 19.25 1.08
CA SER A 55 7.12 19.46 2.29
C SER A 55 6.76 18.42 3.34
N LYS A 56 5.69 17.67 3.13
CA LYS A 56 5.28 16.66 4.09
C LYS A 56 5.80 15.30 3.67
N ASP A 57 5.92 14.40 4.63
CA ASP A 57 6.31 13.05 4.30
C ASP A 57 5.11 12.33 3.73
N TRP A 58 5.30 11.68 2.63
CA TRP A 58 4.26 10.84 2.04
C TRP A 58 4.57 9.42 2.47
N TYR A 59 3.56 8.55 2.48
CA TYR A 59 3.77 7.18 2.93
C TYR A 59 2.63 6.29 2.46
N ILE A 60 2.85 4.98 2.54
CA ILE A 60 1.81 4.01 2.27
C ILE A 60 1.27 3.59 3.61
N TYR A 61 -0.04 3.48 3.72
CA TYR A 61 -0.67 3.05 4.96
C TYR A 61 -1.65 1.91 4.68
N TYR A 62 -1.78 1.03 5.63
CA TYR A 62 -2.69 -0.11 5.51
C TYR A 62 -2.90 -0.69 6.91
N LYS A 63 -3.86 -1.60 7.00
CA LYS A 63 -4.14 -2.27 8.25
C LYS A 63 -4.02 -3.76 8.04
N PHE A 64 -3.70 -4.47 9.09
CA PHE A 64 -3.62 -5.93 9.04
C PHE A 64 -4.31 -6.46 10.27
N ILE A 65 -4.85 -7.67 10.19
CA ILE A 65 -5.62 -8.23 11.26
C ILE A 65 -4.75 -8.49 12.47
N ASP A 66 -5.27 -8.12 13.63
CA ASP A 66 -4.59 -8.38 14.89
C ASP A 66 -5.11 -9.73 15.37
N GLY A 67 -4.24 -10.71 15.52
CA GLY A 67 -4.64 -12.04 15.92
C GLY A 67 -5.27 -12.10 17.30
N THR A 68 -5.01 -11.11 18.12
CA THR A 68 -5.57 -11.13 19.47
C THR A 68 -7.01 -10.64 19.46
N THR A 69 -7.31 -9.58 18.71
CA THR A 69 -8.65 -9.02 18.76
C THR A 69 -9.50 -9.41 17.55
N GLY A 70 -8.87 -9.90 16.51
CA GLY A 70 -9.59 -10.23 15.29
C GLY A 70 -9.99 -9.02 14.48
N LYS A 71 -9.51 -7.84 14.83
CA LYS A 71 -9.84 -6.63 14.12
C LYS A 71 -8.65 -6.09 13.35
N LEU A 72 -8.91 -5.31 12.34
CA LEU A 72 -7.84 -4.72 11.56
C LEU A 72 -7.16 -3.61 12.37
N LYS A 73 -5.85 -3.62 12.37
CA LYS A 73 -5.08 -2.67 13.12
C LYS A 73 -4.09 -2.00 12.20
N ARG A 74 -3.91 -0.68 12.37
CA ARG A 74 -2.99 0.08 11.54
C ARG A 74 -1.56 -0.42 11.67
N MET A 75 -0.94 -0.65 10.53
CA MET A 75 0.46 -1.06 10.51
C MET A 75 1.35 0.18 10.36
N PRO A 76 2.64 0.07 10.66
CA PRO A 76 3.53 1.22 10.51
C PRO A 76 3.54 1.73 9.08
N ASN A 77 3.68 3.03 8.93
CA ASN A 77 3.70 3.64 7.62
C ASN A 77 4.96 3.24 6.86
N ILE A 78 4.83 3.08 5.57
CA ILE A 78 5.95 2.67 4.74
C ILE A 78 6.38 3.84 3.89
N LYS A 79 7.60 4.31 4.07
CA LYS A 79 8.11 5.44 3.33
C LYS A 79 9.12 5.06 2.26
N GLY A 80 9.86 4.00 2.48
CA GLY A 80 10.77 3.46 1.47
C GLY A 80 11.79 4.43 0.91
N GLY A 81 12.14 5.46 1.65
CA GLY A 81 13.13 6.41 1.18
C GLY A 81 12.63 7.34 0.10
N ALA A 82 11.32 7.32 -0.21
CA ALA A 82 10.82 8.09 -1.33
C ALA A 82 10.79 9.59 -1.06
N ASN A 83 10.72 9.98 0.21
CA ASN A 83 10.59 11.41 0.53
C ASN A 83 11.87 12.21 0.30
N ARG A 84 12.97 11.55 -0.02
CA ARG A 84 14.16 12.31 -0.36
C ARG A 84 14.02 12.90 -1.76
N PHE A 85 13.08 12.42 -2.55
CA PHE A 85 12.83 13.00 -3.85
C PHE A 85 11.80 14.11 -3.70
N LYS A 86 11.99 15.19 -4.43
CA LYS A 86 11.21 16.39 -4.20
C LYS A 86 10.21 16.72 -5.28
N THR A 87 9.90 15.78 -6.15
CA THR A 87 8.86 16.01 -7.14
C THR A 87 7.78 14.98 -6.99
N LYS A 88 6.56 15.36 -7.35
CA LYS A 88 5.43 14.46 -7.28
C LYS A 88 5.71 13.22 -8.13
N LYS A 89 6.23 13.42 -9.32
CA LYS A 89 6.42 12.31 -10.24
C LYS A 89 7.36 11.28 -9.68
N GLU A 90 8.48 11.72 -9.15
CA GLU A 90 9.45 10.79 -8.61
C GLU A 90 8.90 10.02 -7.42
N ARG A 91 8.21 10.73 -6.53
CA ARG A 91 7.64 10.06 -5.37
C ARG A 91 6.61 9.03 -5.76
N LEU A 92 5.75 9.38 -6.72
CA LEU A 92 4.70 8.45 -7.10
C LEU A 92 5.22 7.20 -7.80
N ILE A 93 6.29 7.33 -8.56
CA ILE A 93 6.87 6.15 -9.18
C ILE A 93 7.27 5.16 -8.10
N ILE A 94 7.95 5.64 -7.06
CA ILE A 94 8.40 4.76 -6.00
C ILE A 94 7.24 4.23 -5.18
N PHE A 95 6.32 5.11 -4.79
CA PHE A 95 5.21 4.66 -3.96
C PHE A 95 4.27 3.71 -4.70
N ASN A 96 4.07 3.90 -5.99
CA ASN A 96 3.23 2.96 -6.72
C ASN A 96 3.90 1.59 -6.79
N GLN A 97 5.20 1.54 -6.96
CA GLN A 97 5.90 0.27 -6.97
C GLN A 97 5.83 -0.41 -5.62
N LEU A 98 6.02 0.36 -4.55
CA LEU A 98 5.96 -0.21 -3.21
C LEU A 98 4.55 -0.69 -2.89
N ARG A 99 3.55 0.10 -3.26
CA ARG A 99 2.17 -0.29 -2.99
C ARG A 99 1.81 -1.58 -3.72
N ASP A 100 2.18 -1.66 -4.99
CA ASP A 100 1.84 -2.84 -5.77
C ASP A 100 2.57 -4.07 -5.25
N SER A 101 3.82 -3.90 -4.83
CA SER A 101 4.58 -5.01 -4.27
C SER A 101 3.98 -5.46 -2.95
N LEU A 102 3.60 -4.51 -2.12
CA LEU A 102 3.01 -4.83 -0.83
C LEU A 102 1.70 -5.58 -1.03
N GLU A 103 0.87 -5.08 -1.92
CA GLU A 103 -0.40 -5.70 -2.17
C GLU A 103 -0.22 -7.13 -2.67
N TYR A 104 0.73 -7.33 -3.57
CA TYR A 104 1.02 -8.65 -4.08
C TYR A 104 1.45 -9.58 -2.95
N LEU A 105 2.33 -9.10 -2.07
CA LEU A 105 2.81 -9.94 -0.98
C LEU A 105 1.69 -10.26 0.01
N LEU A 106 0.84 -9.29 0.29
CA LEU A 106 -0.26 -9.55 1.21
C LEU A 106 -1.22 -10.58 0.63
N GLU A 107 -1.43 -10.53 -0.68
CA GLU A 107 -2.29 -11.51 -1.32
C GLU A 107 -1.67 -12.90 -1.26
N LYS A 108 -0.35 -12.98 -1.21
CA LYS A 108 0.33 -14.26 -1.13
C LYS A 108 0.49 -14.75 0.30
N GLY A 109 -0.06 -14.04 1.25
CA GLY A 109 -0.04 -14.52 2.63
C GLY A 109 1.02 -13.93 3.53
N LEU A 110 1.66 -12.85 3.08
CA LEU A 110 2.66 -12.23 3.92
C LEU A 110 2.03 -11.75 5.21
N ASN A 111 2.71 -11.98 6.32
CA ASN A 111 2.27 -11.54 7.63
C ASN A 111 3.24 -10.50 8.15
N PRO A 112 2.82 -9.23 8.23
CA PRO A 112 3.76 -8.18 8.63
C PRO A 112 4.26 -8.29 10.06
N TYR A 113 3.59 -9.09 10.89
CA TYR A 113 4.07 -9.25 12.25
C TYR A 113 5.26 -10.19 12.33
N THR A 114 5.39 -11.10 11.38
CA THR A 114 6.43 -12.10 11.46
C THR A 114 7.44 -12.05 10.32
N ASP A 115 7.17 -11.28 9.29
CA ASP A 115 8.03 -11.25 8.12
C ASP A 115 9.00 -10.09 8.22
N PRO A 116 10.28 -10.35 8.40
CA PRO A 116 11.23 -9.26 8.58
C PRO A 116 11.44 -8.41 7.33
N ASP A 117 11.10 -8.91 6.17
CA ASP A 117 11.32 -8.13 4.97
C ASP A 117 10.50 -6.87 4.94
N LEU A 118 9.37 -6.86 5.62
CA LEU A 118 8.55 -5.67 5.61
C LEU A 118 9.14 -4.53 6.39
N THR A 119 9.99 -4.80 7.35
CA THR A 119 10.57 -3.71 8.11
C THR A 119 11.50 -2.90 7.26
N LEU A 120 12.05 -3.50 6.21
CA LEU A 120 12.93 -2.76 5.34
C LEU A 120 12.13 -1.73 4.57
N LEU A 121 10.89 -2.03 4.26
CA LEU A 121 10.06 -1.09 3.53
C LEU A 121 9.61 0.06 4.42
N GLU A 122 9.58 -0.17 5.72
CA GLU A 122 9.15 0.86 6.64
C GLU A 122 10.26 1.87 6.91
N ASP A 123 11.49 1.47 6.67
CA ASP A 123 12.62 2.28 7.03
C ASP A 123 12.91 3.31 5.96
N ASP A 124 12.93 4.55 6.34
CA ASP A 124 13.20 5.63 5.42
C ASP A 124 14.68 5.89 5.25
N LYS A 125 15.54 5.16 5.96
CA LYS A 125 16.93 5.37 5.85
C LYS A 125 17.49 4.78 4.65
N PRO A 126 18.51 5.31 4.18
CA PRO A 126 19.17 4.80 3.05
C PRO A 126 19.83 3.58 3.50
N ALA A 127 19.63 2.67 3.17
CA ALA A 127 20.03 1.51 3.61
C ALA A 127 21.38 1.34 3.54
N ASN A 128 21.98 1.71 3.79
CA ASN A 128 23.14 1.39 3.80
C ASN A 128 23.42 0.86 2.72
N ASN A 129 23.26 0.98 2.27
CA ASN A 129 23.50 0.59 1.36
C ASN A 129 22.97 -0.11 0.66
N ALA A 130 22.62 -0.41 0.56
CA ALA A 130 22.23 -1.14 -0.01
C ALA A 130 21.81 -1.15 -0.98
N THR A 131 21.80 -1.20 -1.25
CA THR A 131 21.52 -1.40 -2.01
C THR A 131 20.87 -1.31 -2.80
N PRO A 132 20.71 -1.22 -3.08
CA PRO A 132 20.01 -1.06 -3.74
C PRO A 132 19.44 -1.58 -4.41
N VAL A 133 19.21 -1.91 -4.44
CA VAL A 133 18.75 -2.49 -4.98
C VAL A 133 17.86 -2.48 -5.41
N ILE A 134 17.44 -2.25 -5.38
CA ILE A 134 16.63 -2.28 -5.54
C ILE A 134 16.27 -2.06 -6.39
N VAL A 135 16.29 -2.06 -6.88
CA VAL A 135 16.10 -1.92 -7.53
C VAL A 135 15.79 -2.06 -7.92
#